data_b785a39c041e21678bdc8c41ebec5ece
#
_entry.id   b785a39c041e21678bdc8c41ebec5ece
#
_cell.length_a   1.000
_cell.length_b   1.000
_cell.length_c   1.000
_cell.angle_alpha   90.00
_cell.angle_beta   90.00
_cell.angle_gamma   90.00
#
_symmetry.space_group_name_H-M   'P 1'
#
loop_
_entity.id
_entity.type
_entity.pdbx_description
1 polymer ?
#
loop_
_entity_poly.entity_id
_entity_poly.type
_entity_poly.pdbx_seq_one_letter_code
_entity_poly.pdbx_strand_id
1 'polypeptide(L)'
;MRRPNIGITAATENVSYGVWDEVAAFISPASYVRAVQRAGGRPILLLPDPEDTEDPNGVLDLVDALILTGGAGDVNPVLYGQERHPETGPIQEERDAYELALARAAVERDVPTLGICRGMEVLNVVYGGSIEQHLPDVLGHEEHRHTPGTYADHEVRLEPGSLAARAAGSEKTPVKSHHHQGIGEVGDGLLTTGWATEDDAIEALEDPSRPFMLGVLWHPEEDEKSKLIEALVKEVS
;
A
#
# COMPACT_ATOMS: atom_id res chain seq x y z
N MET A 1 -9.31 5.14 26.70
CA MET A 1 -8.39 4.26 25.92
C MET A 1 -7.28 5.11 25.34
N ARG A 2 -6.08 4.59 25.18
CA ARG A 2 -4.94 5.28 24.53
C ARG A 2 -5.26 5.40 23.03
N ARG A 3 -5.02 6.56 22.45
CA ARG A 3 -5.12 6.74 20.99
C ARG A 3 -3.97 6.00 20.33
N PRO A 4 -4.22 5.01 19.43
CA PRO A 4 -3.15 4.23 18.83
C PRO A 4 -2.30 5.05 17.85
N ASN A 5 -1.01 4.78 17.81
CA ASN A 5 -0.06 5.35 16.87
C ASN A 5 -0.07 4.52 15.58
N ILE A 6 -0.36 5.14 14.46
CA ILE A 6 -0.39 4.49 13.15
C ILE A 6 0.78 5.03 12.32
N GLY A 7 1.75 4.18 12.04
CA GLY A 7 2.86 4.49 11.16
C GLY A 7 2.38 4.63 9.72
N ILE A 8 2.83 5.66 9.03
CA ILE A 8 2.51 5.93 7.63
C ILE A 8 3.83 6.17 6.91
N THR A 9 4.22 5.33 5.95
CA THR A 9 5.45 5.54 5.20
C THR A 9 5.36 6.76 4.30
N ALA A 10 6.50 7.42 4.06
CA ALA A 10 6.60 8.60 3.21
C ALA A 10 7.51 8.34 2.00
N ALA A 11 7.25 9.03 0.91
CA ALA A 11 8.10 9.05 -0.27
C ALA A 11 9.07 10.22 -0.24
N THR A 12 10.17 10.13 -0.98
CA THR A 12 11.07 11.27 -1.26
C THR A 12 10.73 11.83 -2.63
N GLU A 13 10.40 13.13 -2.69
CA GLU A 13 10.04 13.81 -3.93
C GLU A 13 10.70 15.18 -4.01
N ASN A 14 10.96 15.65 -5.23
CA ASN A 14 11.29 17.04 -5.47
C ASN A 14 10.02 17.86 -5.57
N VAL A 15 9.85 18.82 -4.66
CA VAL A 15 8.64 19.63 -4.56
C VAL A 15 8.95 21.11 -4.69
N SER A 16 7.97 21.87 -5.21
CA SER A 16 8.02 23.32 -5.25
C SER A 16 7.02 23.90 -4.24
N TYR A 17 7.47 24.79 -3.36
CA TYR A 17 6.62 25.45 -2.38
C TYR A 17 7.12 26.86 -2.04
N GLY A 18 6.19 27.82 -1.92
CA GLY A 18 6.51 29.22 -1.67
C GLY A 18 7.39 29.81 -2.76
N VAL A 19 8.64 30.15 -2.42
CA VAL A 19 9.66 30.65 -3.36
C VAL A 19 10.73 29.61 -3.70
N TRP A 20 10.58 28.39 -3.18
CA TRP A 20 11.51 27.28 -3.35
C TRP A 20 11.05 26.38 -4.46
N ASP A 21 11.97 25.94 -5.33
CA ASP A 21 11.72 25.08 -6.47
C ASP A 21 12.65 23.87 -6.45
N GLU A 22 12.14 22.70 -6.86
CA GLU A 22 12.90 21.44 -6.92
C GLU A 22 13.63 21.08 -5.61
N VAL A 23 12.96 21.23 -4.46
CA VAL A 23 13.53 20.89 -3.16
C VAL A 23 13.19 19.46 -2.80
N ALA A 24 14.21 18.65 -2.49
CA ALA A 24 13.99 17.30 -1.98
C ALA A 24 13.25 17.38 -0.63
N ALA A 25 12.13 16.64 -0.55
CA ALA A 25 11.27 16.61 0.63
C ALA A 25 10.70 15.20 0.85
N PHE A 26 10.53 14.84 2.10
CA PHE A 26 9.71 13.69 2.45
C PHE A 26 8.25 14.09 2.43
N ILE A 27 7.43 13.37 1.68
CA ILE A 27 6.01 13.66 1.53
C ILE A 27 5.14 12.44 1.81
N SER A 28 3.96 12.72 2.35
CA SER A 28 2.83 11.78 2.38
C SER A 28 1.58 12.59 2.06
N PRO A 29 0.71 12.15 1.13
CA PRO A 29 -0.54 12.80 0.86
C PRO A 29 -1.36 13.02 2.14
N ALA A 30 -1.95 14.20 2.28
CA ALA A 30 -2.72 14.55 3.47
C ALA A 30 -3.94 13.65 3.69
N SER A 31 -4.42 12.96 2.65
CA SER A 31 -5.50 11.98 2.69
C SER A 31 -5.21 10.84 3.67
N TYR A 32 -4.01 10.25 3.65
CA TYR A 32 -3.59 9.21 4.62
C TYR A 32 -3.70 9.72 6.07
N VAL A 33 -3.09 10.88 6.34
CA VAL A 33 -3.09 11.50 7.66
C VAL A 33 -4.51 11.76 8.14
N ARG A 34 -5.36 12.34 7.28
CA ARG A 34 -6.76 12.64 7.59
C ARG A 34 -7.59 11.37 7.79
N ALA A 35 -7.38 10.33 6.99
CA ALA A 35 -8.07 9.06 7.14
C ALA A 35 -7.77 8.40 8.49
N VAL A 36 -6.49 8.35 8.90
CA VAL A 36 -6.09 7.86 10.23
C VAL A 36 -6.69 8.71 11.35
N GLN A 37 -6.72 10.04 11.20
CA GLN A 37 -7.33 10.94 12.19
C GLN A 37 -8.84 10.72 12.31
N ARG A 38 -9.57 10.58 11.20
CA ARG A 38 -11.01 10.26 11.18
C ARG A 38 -11.29 8.92 11.87
N ALA A 39 -10.44 7.94 11.66
CA ALA A 39 -10.53 6.62 12.31
C ALA A 39 -10.20 6.64 13.82
N GLY A 40 -9.72 7.76 14.38
CA GLY A 40 -9.35 7.90 15.79
C GLY A 40 -7.88 7.55 16.10
N GLY A 41 -7.08 7.17 15.12
CA GLY A 41 -5.65 6.91 15.25
C GLY A 41 -4.81 8.21 15.30
N ARG A 42 -3.60 8.12 15.83
CA ARG A 42 -2.59 9.18 15.76
C ARG A 42 -1.64 8.85 14.60
N PRO A 43 -1.62 9.65 13.52
CA PRO A 43 -0.68 9.41 12.42
C PRO A 43 0.75 9.77 12.84
N ILE A 44 1.70 8.89 12.51
CA ILE A 44 3.14 9.07 12.67
C ILE A 44 3.76 8.85 11.29
N LEU A 45 4.39 9.86 10.71
CA LEU A 45 5.10 9.69 9.45
C LEU A 45 6.43 8.97 9.70
N LEU A 46 6.66 7.91 8.94
CA LEU A 46 7.89 7.12 8.94
C LEU A 46 8.66 7.49 7.68
N LEU A 47 9.84 8.06 7.88
CA LEU A 47 10.68 8.57 6.79
C LEU A 47 11.74 7.53 6.46
N PRO A 48 12.09 7.33 5.17
CA PRO A 48 13.24 6.51 4.81
C PRO A 48 14.50 6.98 5.57
N ASP A 49 15.09 6.06 6.30
CA ASP A 49 16.29 6.27 7.08
C ASP A 49 17.20 5.04 6.99
N PRO A 50 18.53 5.21 6.74
CA PRO A 50 19.46 4.09 6.62
C PRO A 50 19.58 3.24 7.89
N GLU A 51 19.59 3.84 9.09
CA GLU A 51 19.72 3.11 10.36
C GLU A 51 18.47 2.28 10.63
N ASP A 52 17.28 2.85 10.41
CA ASP A 52 15.99 2.13 10.51
C ASP A 52 15.81 1.10 9.40
N THR A 53 16.48 1.25 8.26
CA THR A 53 16.53 0.23 7.18
C THR A 53 17.34 -0.99 7.64
N GLU A 54 18.45 -0.80 8.34
CA GLU A 54 19.28 -1.88 8.88
C GLU A 54 18.61 -2.56 10.09
N ASP A 55 17.95 -1.80 10.98
CA ASP A 55 17.19 -2.30 12.14
C ASP A 55 15.82 -1.61 12.28
N PRO A 56 14.78 -2.08 11.61
CA PRO A 56 13.46 -1.46 11.65
C PRO A 56 12.70 -1.66 12.97
N ASN A 57 13.26 -2.43 13.92
CA ASN A 57 12.58 -2.71 15.18
C ASN A 57 12.36 -1.47 16.03
N GLY A 58 13.35 -0.56 16.04
CA GLY A 58 13.25 0.69 16.81
C GLY A 58 12.10 1.58 16.37
N VAL A 59 11.90 1.73 15.07
CA VAL A 59 10.81 2.54 14.53
C VAL A 59 9.45 1.83 14.66
N LEU A 60 9.42 0.50 14.52
CA LEU A 60 8.19 -0.28 14.73
C LEU A 60 7.72 -0.27 16.19
N ASP A 61 8.61 -0.10 17.16
CA ASP A 61 8.23 0.06 18.57
C ASP A 61 7.49 1.38 18.87
N LEU A 62 7.53 2.34 17.95
CA LEU A 62 6.83 3.63 18.10
C LEU A 62 5.36 3.57 17.65
N VAL A 63 4.96 2.52 16.94
CA VAL A 63 3.66 2.42 16.29
C VAL A 63 2.90 1.17 16.73
N ASP A 64 1.59 1.22 16.68
CA ASP A 64 0.71 0.11 17.00
C ASP A 64 0.26 -0.64 15.73
N ALA A 65 0.28 0.05 14.59
CA ALA A 65 -0.01 -0.50 13.26
C ALA A 65 0.74 0.27 12.17
N LEU A 66 0.87 -0.32 11.00
CA LEU A 66 1.62 0.21 9.86
C LEU A 66 0.71 0.39 8.63
N ILE A 67 0.86 1.52 7.94
CA ILE A 67 0.36 1.75 6.59
C ILE A 67 1.57 1.92 5.67
N LEU A 68 1.74 0.99 4.72
CA LEU A 68 2.63 1.15 3.58
C LEU A 68 1.85 1.91 2.51
N THR A 69 2.32 3.10 2.16
CA THR A 69 1.57 3.99 1.27
C THR A 69 1.76 3.66 -0.21
N GLY A 70 0.80 4.06 -1.02
CA GLY A 70 0.97 4.22 -2.45
C GLY A 70 1.86 5.41 -2.80
N GLY A 71 1.78 5.85 -4.03
CA GLY A 71 2.47 7.05 -4.52
C GLY A 71 3.41 6.76 -5.68
N ALA A 72 4.13 7.79 -6.10
CA ALA A 72 5.03 7.73 -7.23
C ALA A 72 6.22 6.78 -7.00
N GLY A 73 6.74 6.26 -8.10
CA GLY A 73 7.86 5.32 -8.10
C GLY A 73 7.43 3.87 -7.99
N ASP A 74 7.94 3.06 -8.92
CA ASP A 74 7.70 1.64 -8.97
C ASP A 74 8.74 0.89 -8.14
N VAL A 75 8.37 -0.26 -7.58
CA VAL A 75 9.31 -1.13 -6.85
C VAL A 75 10.35 -1.69 -7.84
N ASN A 76 11.63 -1.62 -7.49
CA ASN A 76 12.72 -2.06 -8.35
C ASN A 76 12.55 -3.55 -8.73
N PRO A 77 12.41 -3.88 -10.03
CA PRO A 77 12.18 -5.24 -10.51
C PRO A 77 13.25 -6.26 -10.08
N VAL A 78 14.48 -5.82 -9.87
CA VAL A 78 15.57 -6.66 -9.36
C VAL A 78 15.23 -7.28 -8.00
N LEU A 79 14.40 -6.61 -7.19
CA LEU A 79 14.03 -7.06 -5.83
C LEU A 79 13.06 -8.26 -5.84
N TYR A 80 12.40 -8.52 -6.97
CA TYR A 80 11.54 -9.69 -7.19
C TYR A 80 11.98 -10.53 -8.41
N GLY A 81 13.27 -10.39 -8.80
CA GLY A 81 13.93 -11.29 -9.74
C GLY A 81 13.56 -11.09 -11.20
N GLN A 82 13.06 -9.91 -11.58
CA GLN A 82 12.68 -9.58 -12.95
C GLN A 82 13.61 -8.55 -13.60
N GLU A 83 13.67 -8.54 -14.94
CA GLU A 83 14.25 -7.45 -15.72
C GLU A 83 13.26 -6.28 -15.77
N ARG A 84 13.78 -5.06 -15.90
CA ARG A 84 12.97 -3.85 -15.96
C ARG A 84 12.18 -3.79 -17.27
N HIS A 85 10.86 -3.62 -17.16
CA HIS A 85 9.96 -3.33 -18.27
C HIS A 85 10.15 -1.89 -18.78
N PRO A 86 10.00 -1.61 -20.11
CA PRO A 86 10.14 -0.24 -20.64
C PRO A 86 9.23 0.80 -20.00
N GLU A 87 8.02 0.39 -19.59
CA GLU A 87 7.00 1.24 -18.94
C GLU A 87 7.16 1.34 -17.41
N THR A 88 8.14 0.66 -16.82
CA THR A 88 8.44 0.81 -15.39
C THR A 88 8.85 2.24 -15.10
N GLY A 89 8.17 2.86 -14.15
CA GLY A 89 8.38 4.24 -13.72
C GLY A 89 9.70 4.47 -12.98
N PRO A 90 9.90 5.66 -12.42
CA PRO A 90 11.08 5.96 -11.60
C PRO A 90 11.18 5.01 -10.40
N ILE A 91 12.40 4.58 -10.08
CA ILE A 91 12.70 3.73 -8.93
C ILE A 91 13.23 4.60 -7.80
N GLN A 92 12.75 4.38 -6.57
CA GLN A 92 13.21 5.04 -5.35
C GLN A 92 13.91 4.02 -4.45
N GLU A 93 15.21 3.76 -4.71
CA GLU A 93 15.97 2.68 -4.05
C GLU A 93 15.98 2.77 -2.52
N GLU A 94 16.11 3.98 -1.97
CA GLU A 94 16.07 4.20 -0.51
C GLU A 94 14.70 3.86 0.08
N ARG A 95 13.62 4.24 -0.60
CA ARG A 95 12.26 3.93 -0.20
C ARG A 95 11.98 2.43 -0.31
N ASP A 96 12.42 1.79 -1.41
CA ASP A 96 12.27 0.35 -1.61
C ASP A 96 12.95 -0.42 -0.47
N ALA A 97 14.21 -0.10 -0.18
CA ALA A 97 14.96 -0.76 0.88
C ALA A 97 14.29 -0.58 2.26
N TYR A 98 13.88 0.64 2.59
CA TYR A 98 13.23 0.97 3.84
C TYR A 98 11.88 0.29 4.01
N GLU A 99 10.98 0.40 3.01
CA GLU A 99 9.64 -0.18 3.10
C GLU A 99 9.67 -1.71 3.09
N LEU A 100 10.60 -2.35 2.36
CA LEU A 100 10.79 -3.80 2.42
C LEU A 100 11.32 -4.26 3.79
N ALA A 101 12.24 -3.51 4.39
CA ALA A 101 12.75 -3.82 5.74
C ALA A 101 11.63 -3.71 6.79
N LEU A 102 10.88 -2.60 6.77
CA LEU A 102 9.71 -2.40 7.64
C LEU A 102 8.67 -3.50 7.47
N ALA A 103 8.31 -3.82 6.21
CA ALA A 103 7.29 -4.83 5.93
C ALA A 103 7.71 -6.22 6.42
N ARG A 104 8.97 -6.63 6.19
CA ARG A 104 9.50 -7.90 6.70
C ARG A 104 9.42 -7.97 8.23
N ALA A 105 9.92 -6.95 8.92
CA ALA A 105 9.87 -6.90 10.38
C ALA A 105 8.43 -6.83 10.91
N ALA A 106 7.52 -6.13 10.22
CA ALA A 106 6.11 -6.10 10.59
C ALA A 106 5.46 -7.48 10.45
N VAL A 107 5.77 -8.22 9.37
CA VAL A 107 5.34 -9.62 9.19
C VAL A 107 5.90 -10.52 10.29
N GLU A 108 7.20 -10.44 10.62
CA GLU A 108 7.83 -11.25 11.65
C GLU A 108 7.30 -10.99 13.06
N ARG A 109 6.86 -9.75 13.33
CA ARG A 109 6.39 -9.27 14.65
C ARG A 109 4.87 -9.25 14.78
N ASP A 110 4.12 -9.72 13.79
CA ASP A 110 2.66 -9.65 13.74
C ASP A 110 2.10 -8.21 13.91
N VAL A 111 2.82 -7.19 13.41
CA VAL A 111 2.34 -5.81 13.44
C VAL A 111 1.20 -5.65 12.42
N PRO A 112 0.00 -5.25 12.87
CA PRO A 112 -1.12 -5.01 11.95
C PRO A 112 -0.73 -4.06 10.84
N THR A 113 -0.86 -4.50 9.58
CA THR A 113 -0.34 -3.77 8.42
C THR A 113 -1.37 -3.69 7.30
N LEU A 114 -1.51 -2.49 6.74
CA LEU A 114 -2.27 -2.21 5.53
C LEU A 114 -1.33 -1.70 4.43
N GLY A 115 -1.15 -2.46 3.36
CA GLY A 115 -0.48 -2.01 2.15
C GLY A 115 -1.48 -1.41 1.16
N ILE A 116 -1.22 -0.20 0.66
CA ILE A 116 -2.11 0.51 -0.27
C ILE A 116 -1.36 0.75 -1.58
N CYS A 117 -1.93 0.30 -2.70
CA CYS A 117 -1.37 0.42 -4.04
C CYS A 117 0.06 -0.14 -4.05
N ARG A 118 1.09 0.68 -4.25
CA ARG A 118 2.48 0.26 -4.15
C ARG A 118 2.79 -0.48 -2.82
N GLY A 119 2.15 -0.11 -1.71
CA GLY A 119 2.31 -0.80 -0.42
C GLY A 119 1.82 -2.25 -0.44
N MET A 120 0.80 -2.59 -1.23
CA MET A 120 0.39 -3.97 -1.48
C MET A 120 1.44 -4.72 -2.31
N GLU A 121 2.05 -4.07 -3.30
CA GLU A 121 3.13 -4.63 -4.11
C GLU A 121 4.35 -4.95 -3.25
N VAL A 122 4.74 -4.03 -2.35
CA VAL A 122 5.82 -4.25 -1.36
C VAL A 122 5.52 -5.45 -0.48
N LEU A 123 4.29 -5.57 0.06
CA LEU A 123 3.88 -6.75 0.83
C LEU A 123 4.01 -8.03 0.01
N ASN A 124 3.51 -8.04 -1.22
CA ASN A 124 3.60 -9.21 -2.09
C ASN A 124 5.06 -9.64 -2.32
N VAL A 125 5.95 -8.69 -2.57
CA VAL A 125 7.41 -8.94 -2.75
C VAL A 125 8.03 -9.50 -1.46
N VAL A 126 7.64 -9.02 -0.29
CA VAL A 126 8.12 -9.53 1.02
C VAL A 126 7.76 -11.00 1.21
N TYR A 127 6.61 -11.42 0.72
CA TYR A 127 6.17 -12.82 0.73
C TYR A 127 6.74 -13.65 -0.45
N GLY A 128 7.65 -13.09 -1.25
CA GLY A 128 8.30 -13.77 -2.37
C GLY A 128 7.53 -13.76 -3.68
N GLY A 129 6.48 -12.96 -3.77
CA GLY A 129 5.73 -12.74 -4.99
C GLY A 129 6.41 -11.77 -5.96
N SER A 130 5.78 -11.53 -7.10
CA SER A 130 6.26 -10.61 -8.14
C SER A 130 5.20 -9.57 -8.53
N ILE A 131 5.62 -8.59 -9.31
CA ILE A 131 4.78 -7.49 -9.79
C ILE A 131 4.60 -7.63 -11.29
N GLU A 132 3.37 -7.50 -11.78
CA GLU A 132 3.11 -7.21 -13.19
C GLU A 132 3.43 -5.73 -13.43
N GLN A 133 4.55 -5.47 -14.11
CA GLN A 133 5.12 -4.13 -14.21
C GLN A 133 4.31 -3.19 -15.10
N HIS A 134 3.50 -3.73 -16.01
CA HIS A 134 2.64 -2.96 -16.90
C HIS A 134 1.33 -3.71 -17.19
N LEU A 135 0.38 -3.57 -16.29
CA LEU A 135 -0.92 -4.24 -16.33
C LEU A 135 -1.69 -4.09 -17.66
N PRO A 136 -1.60 -2.94 -18.39
CA PRO A 136 -2.22 -2.80 -19.70
C PRO A 136 -1.76 -3.82 -20.76
N ASP A 137 -0.52 -4.33 -20.67
CA ASP A 137 -0.03 -5.36 -21.60
C ASP A 137 -0.75 -6.70 -21.41
N VAL A 138 -1.22 -6.96 -20.18
CA VAL A 138 -1.95 -8.18 -19.82
C VAL A 138 -3.46 -8.01 -20.07
N LEU A 139 -4.02 -6.88 -19.66
CA LEU A 139 -5.46 -6.63 -19.72
C LEU A 139 -5.92 -6.08 -21.08
N GLY A 140 -5.03 -5.42 -21.82
CA GLY A 140 -5.34 -4.79 -23.10
C GLY A 140 -6.06 -3.44 -23.01
N HIS A 141 -6.10 -2.83 -21.81
CA HIS A 141 -6.71 -1.52 -21.55
C HIS A 141 -6.04 -0.80 -20.36
N GLU A 142 -6.35 0.50 -20.19
CA GLU A 142 -5.79 1.37 -19.15
C GLU A 142 -6.85 1.80 -18.11
N GLU A 143 -7.88 0.97 -17.88
CA GLU A 143 -9.05 1.34 -17.05
C GLU A 143 -8.68 1.60 -15.56
N HIS A 144 -7.59 1.01 -15.07
CA HIS A 144 -7.10 1.24 -13.70
C HIS A 144 -6.37 2.58 -13.54
N ARG A 145 -5.93 3.20 -14.65
CA ARG A 145 -5.27 4.52 -14.68
C ARG A 145 -5.42 5.20 -16.04
N HIS A 146 -6.62 5.67 -16.39
CA HIS A 146 -6.86 6.38 -17.64
C HIS A 146 -6.01 7.64 -17.82
N THR A 147 -5.84 8.41 -16.75
CA THR A 147 -5.17 9.70 -16.79
C THR A 147 -4.26 9.83 -15.57
N PRO A 148 -2.94 9.97 -15.77
CA PRO A 148 -2.03 10.20 -14.66
C PRO A 148 -2.46 11.38 -13.78
N GLY A 149 -2.44 11.18 -12.45
CA GLY A 149 -2.86 12.18 -11.48
C GLY A 149 -4.38 12.31 -11.28
N THR A 150 -5.18 11.42 -11.88
CA THR A 150 -6.63 11.39 -11.70
C THR A 150 -7.07 9.97 -11.36
N TYR A 151 -7.83 9.82 -10.27
CA TYR A 151 -8.37 8.51 -9.90
C TYR A 151 -9.45 8.07 -10.86
N ALA A 152 -9.40 6.81 -11.27
CA ALA A 152 -10.48 6.10 -11.94
C ALA A 152 -11.42 5.50 -10.88
N ASP A 153 -12.67 5.26 -11.26
CA ASP A 153 -13.64 4.56 -10.43
C ASP A 153 -13.94 3.20 -11.05
N HIS A 154 -13.80 2.11 -10.28
CA HIS A 154 -14.29 0.80 -10.66
C HIS A 154 -14.91 0.05 -9.46
N GLU A 155 -15.48 -1.12 -9.70
CA GLU A 155 -16.03 -1.97 -8.64
C GLU A 155 -15.07 -3.14 -8.37
N VAL A 156 -14.79 -3.39 -7.08
CA VAL A 156 -14.05 -4.56 -6.61
C VAL A 156 -15.01 -5.53 -5.94
N ARG A 157 -14.94 -6.82 -6.31
CA ARG A 157 -15.58 -7.92 -5.60
C ARG A 157 -14.58 -8.52 -4.61
N LEU A 158 -15.05 -8.80 -3.38
CA LEU A 158 -14.25 -9.33 -2.29
C LEU A 158 -14.76 -10.72 -1.89
N GLU A 159 -13.85 -11.61 -1.54
CA GLU A 159 -14.17 -12.97 -1.09
C GLU A 159 -15.00 -12.92 0.20
N PRO A 160 -16.18 -13.56 0.24
CA PRO A 160 -17.02 -13.57 1.42
C PRO A 160 -16.29 -14.10 2.66
N GLY A 161 -16.35 -13.34 3.75
CA GLY A 161 -15.70 -13.71 5.01
C GLY A 161 -14.20 -13.42 5.10
N SER A 162 -13.58 -12.93 4.02
CA SER A 162 -12.18 -12.47 4.02
C SER A 162 -11.95 -11.27 4.96
N LEU A 163 -10.71 -11.00 5.33
CA LEU A 163 -10.34 -9.78 6.05
C LEU A 163 -10.70 -8.56 5.22
N ALA A 164 -10.43 -8.58 3.91
CA ALA A 164 -10.77 -7.51 2.99
C ALA A 164 -12.28 -7.18 3.01
N ALA A 165 -13.15 -8.18 2.90
CA ALA A 165 -14.60 -7.99 2.95
C ALA A 165 -15.09 -7.47 4.31
N ARG A 166 -14.55 -8.02 5.41
CA ARG A 166 -14.87 -7.55 6.77
C ARG A 166 -14.42 -6.11 6.99
N ALA A 167 -13.21 -5.76 6.57
CA ALA A 167 -12.66 -4.42 6.69
C ALA A 167 -13.40 -3.39 5.82
N ALA A 168 -13.79 -3.76 4.59
CA ALA A 168 -14.62 -2.92 3.73
C ALA A 168 -16.07 -2.83 4.23
N GLY A 169 -16.55 -3.85 4.93
CA GLY A 169 -17.94 -3.98 5.37
C GLY A 169 -18.90 -4.32 4.24
N SER A 170 -18.40 -4.87 3.14
CA SER A 170 -19.14 -5.25 1.93
C SER A 170 -18.34 -6.28 1.14
N GLU A 171 -19.02 -7.15 0.39
CA GLU A 171 -18.43 -8.08 -0.59
C GLU A 171 -18.24 -7.45 -1.98
N LYS A 172 -18.80 -6.26 -2.19
CA LYS A 172 -18.62 -5.43 -3.39
C LYS A 172 -18.49 -3.98 -2.96
N THR A 173 -17.49 -3.29 -3.49
CA THR A 173 -17.23 -1.90 -3.15
C THR A 173 -16.75 -1.10 -4.36
N PRO A 174 -17.33 0.09 -4.60
CA PRO A 174 -16.72 1.04 -5.53
C PRO A 174 -15.43 1.56 -4.92
N VAL A 175 -14.40 1.70 -5.73
CA VAL A 175 -13.06 2.08 -5.28
C VAL A 175 -12.46 3.18 -6.14
N LYS A 176 -11.46 3.87 -5.59
CA LYS A 176 -10.62 4.85 -6.29
C LYS A 176 -9.32 4.18 -6.72
N SER A 177 -9.11 4.03 -8.02
CA SER A 177 -7.96 3.37 -8.61
C SER A 177 -7.02 4.35 -9.29
N HIS A 178 -5.72 4.12 -9.16
CA HIS A 178 -4.69 4.84 -9.91
C HIS A 178 -3.41 4.00 -9.95
N HIS A 179 -3.40 2.90 -10.67
CA HIS A 179 -2.22 2.05 -10.82
C HIS A 179 -2.08 1.51 -12.25
N HIS A 180 -0.85 1.36 -12.72
CA HIS A 180 -0.53 0.70 -14.00
C HIS A 180 0.19 -0.62 -13.79
N GLN A 181 0.63 -0.86 -12.56
CA GLN A 181 1.19 -2.13 -12.13
C GLN A 181 0.12 -2.97 -11.46
N GLY A 182 0.37 -4.26 -11.32
CA GLY A 182 -0.52 -5.20 -10.68
C GLY A 182 0.26 -6.30 -9.98
N ILE A 183 -0.45 -7.28 -9.46
CA ILE A 183 0.17 -8.45 -8.86
C ILE A 183 0.47 -9.47 -9.96
N GLY A 184 1.73 -9.90 -10.05
CA GLY A 184 2.16 -11.01 -10.89
C GLY A 184 1.95 -12.35 -10.17
N GLU A 185 3.03 -12.97 -9.70
CA GLU A 185 2.91 -14.14 -8.81
C GLU A 185 2.56 -13.71 -7.39
N VAL A 186 1.58 -14.38 -6.78
CA VAL A 186 1.20 -14.13 -5.38
C VAL A 186 2.22 -14.77 -4.45
N GLY A 187 2.70 -14.03 -3.47
CA GLY A 187 3.69 -14.49 -2.50
C GLY A 187 3.19 -15.63 -1.60
N ASP A 188 4.12 -16.43 -1.11
CA ASP A 188 3.84 -17.62 -0.30
C ASP A 188 3.12 -17.25 1.02
N GLY A 189 1.93 -17.83 1.23
CA GLY A 189 1.10 -17.58 2.41
C GLY A 189 0.08 -16.46 2.26
N LEU A 190 0.16 -15.67 1.18
CA LEU A 190 -0.89 -14.72 0.82
C LEU A 190 -2.04 -15.40 0.07
N LEU A 191 -3.25 -14.93 0.32
CA LEU A 191 -4.45 -15.30 -0.43
C LEU A 191 -4.97 -14.10 -1.20
N THR A 192 -5.36 -14.33 -2.45
CA THR A 192 -6.12 -13.33 -3.21
C THR A 192 -7.55 -13.31 -2.72
N THR A 193 -8.01 -12.15 -2.26
CA THR A 193 -9.34 -11.97 -1.67
C THR A 193 -10.13 -10.80 -2.26
N GLY A 194 -9.60 -10.14 -3.28
CA GLY A 194 -10.30 -9.10 -4.04
C GLY A 194 -9.88 -9.06 -5.50
N TRP A 195 -10.83 -8.76 -6.36
CA TRP A 195 -10.64 -8.66 -7.82
C TRP A 195 -11.49 -7.52 -8.38
N ALA A 196 -10.95 -6.82 -9.37
CA ALA A 196 -11.75 -5.91 -10.18
C ALA A 196 -12.90 -6.69 -10.86
N THR A 197 -14.10 -6.12 -10.86
CA THR A 197 -15.29 -6.83 -11.37
C THR A 197 -15.27 -6.98 -12.90
N GLU A 198 -14.58 -6.10 -13.60
CA GLU A 198 -14.61 -6.00 -15.05
C GLU A 198 -13.62 -6.94 -15.76
N ASP A 199 -12.45 -7.19 -15.15
CA ASP A 199 -11.32 -7.86 -15.79
C ASP A 199 -10.61 -8.90 -14.92
N ASP A 200 -11.09 -9.11 -13.69
CA ASP A 200 -10.51 -10.04 -12.70
C ASP A 200 -9.08 -9.70 -12.26
N ALA A 201 -8.59 -8.47 -12.49
CA ALA A 201 -7.32 -8.03 -11.94
C ALA A 201 -7.32 -8.15 -10.40
N ILE A 202 -6.20 -8.61 -9.85
CA ILE A 202 -6.05 -8.78 -8.40
C ILE A 202 -6.02 -7.42 -7.72
N GLU A 203 -6.95 -7.20 -6.80
CA GLU A 203 -7.13 -5.94 -6.08
C GLU A 203 -6.91 -6.07 -4.56
N ALA A 204 -6.96 -7.28 -3.99
CA ALA A 204 -6.66 -7.48 -2.57
C ALA A 204 -5.94 -8.78 -2.30
N LEU A 205 -4.96 -8.71 -1.39
CA LEU A 205 -4.22 -9.85 -0.82
C LEU A 205 -4.28 -9.79 0.70
N GLU A 206 -4.39 -10.95 1.36
CA GLU A 206 -4.31 -11.03 2.81
C GLU A 206 -3.51 -12.25 3.27
N ASP A 207 -2.84 -12.15 4.42
CA ASP A 207 -2.32 -13.32 5.14
C ASP A 207 -3.32 -13.72 6.23
N PRO A 208 -4.08 -14.83 6.04
CA PRO A 208 -5.11 -15.26 6.99
C PRO A 208 -4.53 -15.81 8.31
N SER A 209 -3.23 -16.05 8.38
CA SER A 209 -2.57 -16.53 9.59
C SER A 209 -2.25 -15.42 10.59
N ARG A 210 -2.42 -14.15 10.18
CA ARG A 210 -2.08 -12.96 10.97
C ARG A 210 -3.31 -12.15 11.35
N PRO A 211 -3.29 -11.42 12.48
CA PRO A 211 -4.44 -10.65 12.94
C PRO A 211 -4.95 -9.65 11.89
N PHE A 212 -4.05 -8.87 11.30
CA PHE A 212 -4.37 -7.90 10.26
C PHE A 212 -3.16 -7.72 9.33
N MET A 213 -3.14 -8.44 8.23
CA MET A 213 -2.14 -8.29 7.16
C MET A 213 -2.90 -8.23 5.85
N LEU A 214 -3.14 -7.02 5.35
CA LEU A 214 -3.99 -6.74 4.20
C LEU A 214 -3.27 -5.82 3.22
N GLY A 215 -3.25 -6.18 1.94
CA GLY A 215 -2.89 -5.31 0.83
C GLY A 215 -4.10 -5.03 -0.03
N VAL A 216 -4.28 -3.80 -0.49
CA VAL A 216 -5.28 -3.40 -1.47
C VAL A 216 -4.64 -2.53 -2.55
N LEU A 217 -5.02 -2.73 -3.81
CA LEU A 217 -4.41 -2.02 -4.94
C LEU A 217 -5.06 -0.65 -5.17
N TRP A 218 -6.30 -0.47 -4.71
CA TRP A 218 -6.99 0.82 -4.74
C TRP A 218 -6.61 1.75 -3.59
N HIS A 219 -7.16 2.98 -3.60
CA HIS A 219 -6.83 4.07 -2.68
C HIS A 219 -7.97 4.35 -1.67
N PRO A 220 -8.07 3.60 -0.55
CA PRO A 220 -9.10 3.82 0.46
C PRO A 220 -8.98 5.16 1.20
N GLU A 221 -7.80 5.78 1.20
CA GLU A 221 -7.55 7.10 1.80
C GLU A 221 -8.24 8.24 1.02
N GLU A 222 -8.55 8.02 -0.26
CA GLU A 222 -9.23 8.98 -1.15
C GLU A 222 -10.75 8.85 -1.12
N ASP A 223 -11.28 7.86 -0.39
CA ASP A 223 -12.71 7.72 -0.16
C ASP A 223 -13.05 7.88 1.32
N GLU A 224 -13.73 8.98 1.68
CA GLU A 224 -14.16 9.24 3.06
C GLU A 224 -15.14 8.19 3.62
N LYS A 225 -15.78 7.41 2.75
CA LYS A 225 -16.72 6.33 3.13
C LYS A 225 -16.01 5.00 3.34
N SER A 226 -14.76 4.86 2.90
CA SER A 226 -13.98 3.64 3.07
C SER A 226 -13.76 3.35 4.56
N LYS A 227 -13.91 2.08 4.94
CA LYS A 227 -13.76 1.60 6.31
C LYS A 227 -12.43 0.89 6.56
N LEU A 228 -11.59 0.72 5.54
CA LEU A 228 -10.37 -0.09 5.66
C LEU A 228 -9.40 0.47 6.71
N ILE A 229 -9.11 1.77 6.65
CA ILE A 229 -8.22 2.42 7.63
C ILE A 229 -8.87 2.45 9.02
N GLU A 230 -10.21 2.58 9.09
CA GLU A 230 -10.94 2.45 10.36
C GLU A 230 -10.82 1.04 10.96
N ALA A 231 -10.87 0.00 10.11
CA ALA A 231 -10.70 -1.38 10.53
C ALA A 231 -9.30 -1.63 11.10
N LEU A 232 -8.24 -1.14 10.43
CA LEU A 232 -6.86 -1.21 10.93
C LEU A 232 -6.71 -0.51 12.29
N VAL A 233 -7.26 0.70 12.45
CA VAL A 233 -7.17 1.46 13.71
C VAL A 233 -7.94 0.74 14.82
N LYS A 234 -9.07 0.11 14.52
CA LYS A 234 -9.86 -0.67 15.49
C LYS A 234 -9.13 -1.92 15.97
N GLU A 235 -8.36 -2.57 15.12
CA GLU A 235 -7.58 -3.76 15.48
C GLU A 235 -6.62 -3.50 16.65
N VAL A 236 -6.11 -2.27 16.76
CA VAL A 236 -5.10 -1.86 17.76
C VAL A 236 -5.62 -0.89 18.83
N SER A 237 -6.95 -0.77 18.99
CA SER A 237 -7.61 0.20 19.90
C SER A 237 -8.04 -0.39 21.23
#